data_c35a840d63e9d825b25105aaef7d80a5
#
_entry.id   c35a840d63e9d825b25105aaef7d80a5
#
_cell.length_a   1.000
_cell.length_b   1.000
_cell.length_c   1.000
_cell.angle_alpha   90.00
_cell.angle_beta   90.00
_cell.angle_gamma   90.00
#
_symmetry.space_group_name_H-M   'P 1'
#
loop_
_entity.id
_entity.type
_entity.pdbx_description
1 polymer ?
#
loop_
_entity_poly.entity_id
_entity_poly.type
_entity_poly.pdbx_seq_one_letter_code
_entity_poly.pdbx_strand_id
1 'polypeptide(L)'
;MKNTWLKTASVSVLVMSVSGNLAFAQSLDKLIADAKAEGQLTTIALPHDWCNYGEVISSFKAKYGITVNELNPDAGSGDEIEAIKANKGNKGPQAPDVIDVGLSFGPTAKKDGLLQAYKVSTWDSIPAAAKDADGFWYGDYYGVLAFEVNTDIVKNVPKDWADLLKPEYANAVALAGDPRTANQAIQGVYAAGLSTGAAAGEAAGVAGLDFFKKLNAAGNFVPVIGKAASVAQGSTPIVIRWDYNALTDRDKLAGNPPVEVVVPKSGVVAGVYVQGISAYAPHPNAAKLWMEHLYSDEGQLLWLKGYCHPIRFNDLAEKGKIPKALLDKLPPAEGYKAAVFPTLEEQGASKAAIAGQWDKVVGASVK
;
A
#
# COMPACT_ATOMS: atom_id res chain seq x y z
N MET A 1 -4.75 15.31 -77.52
CA MET A 1 -3.61 15.37 -76.64
C MET A 1 -4.13 15.12 -75.23
N LYS A 2 -3.90 13.91 -74.68
CA LYS A 2 -4.38 13.47 -73.37
C LYS A 2 -3.17 13.40 -72.43
N ASN A 3 -3.13 14.26 -71.43
CA ASN A 3 -2.11 14.20 -70.37
C ASN A 3 -2.57 13.38 -69.20
N THR A 4 -1.89 12.27 -68.99
CA THR A 4 -2.05 11.33 -67.86
C THR A 4 -1.13 11.79 -66.73
N TRP A 5 -1.68 12.12 -65.55
CA TRP A 5 -0.91 12.40 -64.35
C TRP A 5 -0.88 11.14 -63.49
N LEU A 6 0.32 10.56 -63.35
CA LEU A 6 0.59 9.52 -62.34
C LEU A 6 0.64 10.16 -60.95
N LYS A 7 -0.20 9.66 -60.03
CA LYS A 7 -0.09 9.94 -58.62
C LYS A 7 0.85 8.92 -57.95
N THR A 8 2.01 9.37 -57.58
CA THR A 8 2.90 8.61 -56.66
C THR A 8 2.36 8.71 -55.23
N ALA A 9 1.87 7.61 -54.69
CA ALA A 9 1.51 7.46 -53.29
C ALA A 9 2.79 7.14 -52.50
N SER A 10 3.23 8.05 -51.64
CA SER A 10 4.33 7.83 -50.74
C SER A 10 3.84 6.98 -49.56
N VAL A 11 4.37 5.79 -49.46
CA VAL A 11 4.24 4.92 -48.28
C VAL A 11 5.30 5.37 -47.28
N SER A 12 4.93 6.14 -46.28
CA SER A 12 5.79 6.58 -45.20
C SER A 12 5.03 6.46 -43.86
N VAL A 13 4.65 5.25 -43.47
CA VAL A 13 4.19 4.98 -42.10
C VAL A 13 4.52 3.53 -41.81
N LEU A 14 5.66 3.22 -41.21
CA LEU A 14 5.90 2.03 -40.37
C LEU A 14 7.34 1.88 -39.81
N VAL A 15 8.00 2.97 -39.46
CA VAL A 15 9.37 2.83 -38.89
C VAL A 15 9.48 3.33 -37.43
N MET A 16 8.48 4.06 -36.89
CA MET A 16 8.63 4.64 -35.55
C MET A 16 8.36 3.69 -34.37
N SER A 17 7.56 2.65 -34.53
CA SER A 17 7.21 1.74 -33.41
C SER A 17 8.31 0.72 -33.09
N VAL A 18 9.11 0.32 -34.05
CA VAL A 18 10.15 -0.69 -33.86
C VAL A 18 11.39 -0.10 -33.17
N SER A 19 11.72 1.16 -33.45
CA SER A 19 12.90 1.81 -32.85
C SER A 19 12.71 2.10 -31.36
N GLY A 20 11.50 2.44 -30.92
CA GLY A 20 11.20 2.70 -29.52
C GLY A 20 11.32 1.44 -28.65
N ASN A 21 10.81 0.32 -29.13
CA ASN A 21 10.88 -0.96 -28.42
C ASN A 21 12.32 -1.52 -28.34
N LEU A 22 13.13 -1.31 -29.36
CA LEU A 22 14.53 -1.75 -29.35
C LEU A 22 15.39 -0.90 -28.40
N ALA A 23 15.19 0.42 -28.38
CA ALA A 23 15.91 1.32 -27.47
C ALA A 23 15.54 1.05 -26.00
N PHE A 24 14.27 0.75 -25.73
CA PHE A 24 13.82 0.37 -24.39
C PHE A 24 14.40 -0.98 -23.94
N ALA A 25 14.34 -2.03 -24.78
CA ALA A 25 14.90 -3.34 -24.49
C ALA A 25 16.40 -3.25 -24.18
N GLN A 26 17.14 -2.48 -24.96
CA GLN A 26 18.57 -2.24 -24.74
C GLN A 26 18.85 -1.45 -23.46
N SER A 27 17.97 -0.54 -23.06
CA SER A 27 18.04 0.18 -21.79
C SER A 27 17.75 -0.72 -20.58
N LEU A 28 16.77 -1.63 -20.69
CA LEU A 28 16.45 -2.57 -19.64
C LEU A 28 17.55 -3.62 -19.43
N ASP A 29 18.12 -4.17 -20.52
CA ASP A 29 19.25 -5.12 -20.44
C ASP A 29 20.46 -4.51 -19.74
N LYS A 30 20.75 -3.23 -20.05
CA LYS A 30 21.82 -2.50 -19.36
C LYS A 30 21.48 -2.32 -17.86
N LEU A 31 20.27 -1.94 -17.52
CA LEU A 31 19.83 -1.80 -16.13
C LEU A 31 19.98 -3.12 -15.37
N ILE A 32 19.59 -4.24 -15.98
CA ILE A 32 19.76 -5.59 -15.41
C ILE A 32 21.22 -5.89 -15.15
N ALA A 33 22.12 -5.58 -16.11
CA ALA A 33 23.55 -5.83 -15.95
C ALA A 33 24.15 -4.97 -14.84
N ASP A 34 23.80 -3.68 -14.77
CA ASP A 34 24.27 -2.75 -13.74
C ASP A 34 23.75 -3.17 -12.35
N ALA A 35 22.49 -3.53 -12.23
CA ALA A 35 21.89 -4.02 -10.98
C ALA A 35 22.52 -5.32 -10.48
N LYS A 36 22.83 -6.26 -11.40
CA LYS A 36 23.57 -7.48 -11.07
C LYS A 36 25.00 -7.20 -10.61
N ALA A 37 25.64 -6.17 -11.13
CA ALA A 37 26.96 -5.74 -10.67
C ALA A 37 26.91 -5.17 -9.26
N GLU A 38 25.81 -4.51 -8.86
CA GLU A 38 25.56 -4.10 -7.47
C GLU A 38 25.28 -5.31 -6.55
N GLY A 39 24.64 -6.36 -7.06
CA GLY A 39 24.46 -7.67 -6.44
C GLY A 39 23.48 -7.74 -5.28
N GLN A 40 22.99 -6.59 -4.78
CA GLN A 40 22.10 -6.49 -3.61
C GLN A 40 21.05 -5.41 -3.80
N LEU A 41 19.89 -5.63 -3.16
CA LEU A 41 18.84 -4.64 -2.90
C LEU A 41 18.54 -4.65 -1.41
N THR A 42 18.39 -3.49 -0.78
CA THR A 42 17.93 -3.36 0.60
C THR A 42 16.52 -2.78 0.63
N THR A 43 15.57 -3.57 1.10
CA THR A 43 14.16 -3.17 1.35
C THR A 43 13.95 -2.88 2.83
N ILE A 44 12.83 -2.23 3.17
CA ILE A 44 12.40 -2.00 4.54
C ILE A 44 10.87 -2.10 4.62
N ALA A 45 10.35 -2.58 5.75
CA ALA A 45 8.91 -2.65 6.05
C ALA A 45 8.08 -3.49 5.06
N LEU A 46 8.64 -4.56 4.51
CA LEU A 46 7.97 -5.47 3.58
C LEU A 46 7.73 -6.85 4.22
N PRO A 47 6.72 -7.01 5.10
CA PRO A 47 6.39 -8.33 5.66
C PRO A 47 5.94 -9.27 4.54
N HIS A 48 6.37 -10.53 4.58
CA HIS A 48 6.10 -11.50 3.51
C HIS A 48 4.60 -11.75 3.24
N ASP A 49 3.76 -11.58 4.25
CA ASP A 49 2.32 -11.74 4.17
C ASP A 49 1.55 -10.44 3.84
N TRP A 50 2.22 -9.33 3.76
CA TRP A 50 1.66 -8.08 3.27
C TRP A 50 1.63 -8.09 1.74
N CYS A 51 0.45 -8.01 1.13
CA CYS A 51 0.30 -7.99 -0.34
C CYS A 51 1.12 -9.05 -1.09
N ASN A 52 1.39 -10.20 -0.44
CA ASN A 52 2.21 -11.27 -1.04
C ASN A 52 3.68 -10.89 -1.31
N TYR A 53 4.25 -9.94 -0.54
CA TYR A 53 5.66 -9.54 -0.74
C TYR A 53 6.65 -10.70 -0.68
N GLY A 54 6.36 -11.76 0.07
CA GLY A 54 7.19 -12.97 0.09
C GLY A 54 7.41 -13.58 -1.29
N GLU A 55 6.34 -13.67 -2.12
CA GLU A 55 6.44 -14.17 -3.49
C GLU A 55 7.05 -13.11 -4.43
N VAL A 56 6.71 -11.83 -4.24
CA VAL A 56 7.30 -10.71 -5.01
C VAL A 56 8.80 -10.68 -4.85
N ILE A 57 9.31 -10.72 -3.61
CA ILE A 57 10.75 -10.77 -3.30
C ILE A 57 11.39 -12.03 -3.88
N SER A 58 10.74 -13.19 -3.70
CA SER A 58 11.26 -14.46 -4.21
C SER A 58 11.35 -14.48 -5.74
N SER A 59 10.34 -13.93 -6.43
CA SER A 59 10.34 -13.84 -7.90
C SER A 59 11.43 -12.89 -8.41
N PHE A 60 11.65 -11.76 -7.75
CA PHE A 60 12.74 -10.83 -8.06
C PHE A 60 14.11 -11.51 -7.93
N LYS A 61 14.34 -12.18 -6.79
CA LYS A 61 15.59 -12.94 -6.53
C LYS A 61 15.81 -14.02 -7.59
N ALA A 62 14.79 -14.81 -7.90
CA ALA A 62 14.87 -15.89 -8.88
C ALA A 62 15.15 -15.37 -10.30
N LYS A 63 14.50 -14.27 -10.68
CA LYS A 63 14.58 -13.69 -12.03
C LYS A 63 15.92 -13.02 -12.30
N TYR A 64 16.45 -12.31 -11.31
CA TYR A 64 17.62 -11.44 -11.53
C TYR A 64 18.89 -11.93 -10.83
N GLY A 65 18.81 -12.86 -9.88
CA GLY A 65 19.97 -13.36 -9.13
C GLY A 65 20.56 -12.34 -8.16
N ILE A 66 19.75 -11.34 -7.74
CA ILE A 66 20.13 -10.27 -6.82
C ILE A 66 19.72 -10.66 -5.40
N THR A 67 20.59 -10.47 -4.43
CA THR A 67 20.27 -10.69 -3.01
C THR A 67 19.38 -9.58 -2.50
N VAL A 68 18.35 -9.91 -1.71
CA VAL A 68 17.51 -8.92 -1.03
C VAL A 68 17.80 -8.95 0.46
N ASN A 69 18.23 -7.81 0.99
CA ASN A 69 18.39 -7.55 2.42
C ASN A 69 17.12 -6.88 2.94
N GLU A 70 16.42 -7.52 3.86
CA GLU A 70 15.10 -7.11 4.33
C GLU A 70 15.21 -6.50 5.75
N LEU A 71 15.02 -5.17 5.85
CA LEU A 71 15.10 -4.44 7.13
C LEU A 71 13.71 -4.32 7.75
N ASN A 72 13.66 -4.51 9.08
CA ASN A 72 12.49 -4.18 9.91
C ASN A 72 11.13 -4.44 9.23
N PRO A 73 10.76 -5.69 8.96
CA PRO A 73 9.53 -5.99 8.23
C PRO A 73 8.26 -5.44 8.90
N ASP A 74 8.28 -5.24 10.21
CA ASP A 74 7.15 -4.71 11.00
C ASP A 74 7.15 -3.17 11.13
N ALA A 75 8.05 -2.45 10.44
CA ALA A 75 8.13 -0.99 10.50
C ALA A 75 6.91 -0.32 9.84
N GLY A 76 6.59 0.89 10.26
CA GLY A 76 5.56 1.71 9.63
C GLY A 76 6.14 2.76 8.69
N SER A 77 5.27 3.41 7.91
CA SER A 77 5.69 4.40 6.91
C SER A 77 6.53 5.56 7.48
N GLY A 78 6.30 5.95 8.73
CA GLY A 78 7.13 6.95 9.41
C GLY A 78 8.54 6.45 9.68
N ASP A 79 8.66 5.19 10.08
CA ASP A 79 9.95 4.56 10.39
C ASP A 79 10.83 4.42 9.14
N GLU A 80 10.22 4.15 7.99
CA GLU A 80 10.90 4.08 6.69
C GLU A 80 11.52 5.44 6.31
N ILE A 81 10.76 6.52 6.51
CA ILE A 81 11.25 7.88 6.29
C ILE A 81 12.44 8.20 7.22
N GLU A 82 12.32 7.86 8.50
CA GLU A 82 13.41 8.08 9.48
C GLU A 82 14.63 7.19 9.18
N ALA A 83 14.42 5.96 8.65
CA ALA A 83 15.51 5.10 8.23
C ALA A 83 16.34 5.72 7.09
N ILE A 84 15.71 6.35 6.08
CA ILE A 84 16.46 7.10 5.06
C ILE A 84 17.22 8.27 5.68
N LYS A 85 16.56 9.06 6.55
CA LYS A 85 17.19 10.22 7.20
C LYS A 85 18.42 9.83 8.03
N ALA A 86 18.29 8.77 8.82
CA ALA A 86 19.37 8.28 9.69
C ALA A 86 20.55 7.68 8.89
N ASN A 87 20.30 7.25 7.66
CA ASN A 87 21.30 6.56 6.83
C ASN A 87 21.79 7.41 5.64
N LYS A 88 21.64 8.74 5.68
CA LYS A 88 22.19 9.63 4.63
C LYS A 88 23.70 9.41 4.49
N GLY A 89 24.13 9.02 3.28
CA GLY A 89 25.54 8.75 2.98
C GLY A 89 26.08 7.40 3.49
N ASN A 90 25.31 6.64 4.26
CA ASN A 90 25.66 5.28 4.61
C ASN A 90 25.50 4.36 3.37
N LYS A 91 26.53 3.53 3.10
CA LYS A 91 26.52 2.54 2.02
C LYS A 91 26.43 1.09 2.54
N GLY A 92 26.27 0.94 3.84
CA GLY A 92 26.15 -0.36 4.49
C GLY A 92 24.73 -0.91 4.47
N PRO A 93 24.54 -2.13 4.99
CA PRO A 93 23.29 -2.89 4.88
C PRO A 93 22.11 -2.30 5.67
N GLN A 94 22.32 -1.26 6.47
CA GLN A 94 21.25 -0.57 7.23
C GLN A 94 20.56 0.55 6.42
N ALA A 95 21.11 0.94 5.25
CA ALA A 95 20.56 1.99 4.42
C ALA A 95 19.54 1.39 3.43
N PRO A 96 18.26 1.76 3.49
CA PRO A 96 17.28 1.27 2.54
C PRO A 96 17.49 1.85 1.14
N ASP A 97 17.33 1.02 0.12
CA ASP A 97 17.33 1.44 -1.29
C ASP A 97 15.95 1.92 -1.71
N VAL A 98 14.90 1.28 -1.20
CA VAL A 98 13.49 1.54 -1.56
C VAL A 98 12.62 1.59 -0.32
N ILE A 99 11.50 2.31 -0.43
CA ILE A 99 10.44 2.39 0.60
C ILE A 99 9.08 2.11 -0.01
N ASP A 100 8.16 1.59 0.82
CA ASP A 100 6.75 1.34 0.52
C ASP A 100 5.88 2.02 1.58
N VAL A 101 5.45 3.24 1.30
CA VAL A 101 4.78 4.08 2.29
C VAL A 101 3.36 4.46 1.87
N GLY A 102 2.51 4.75 2.83
CA GLY A 102 1.19 5.32 2.54
C GLY A 102 1.29 6.61 1.74
N LEU A 103 0.33 6.82 0.82
CA LEU A 103 0.33 7.90 -0.18
C LEU A 103 0.71 9.29 0.40
N SER A 104 0.22 9.64 1.59
CA SER A 104 0.50 10.93 2.22
C SER A 104 1.96 11.15 2.66
N PHE A 105 2.78 10.10 2.68
CA PHE A 105 4.20 10.19 3.03
C PHE A 105 5.08 10.51 1.82
N GLY A 106 4.67 10.12 0.62
CA GLY A 106 5.41 10.38 -0.63
C GLY A 106 5.77 11.85 -0.86
N PRO A 107 4.78 12.78 -0.85
CA PRO A 107 5.05 14.22 -1.01
C PRO A 107 6.01 14.80 0.04
N THR A 108 5.89 14.36 1.29
CA THR A 108 6.78 14.80 2.38
C THR A 108 8.20 14.30 2.13
N ALA A 109 8.37 13.04 1.77
CA ALA A 109 9.67 12.47 1.46
C ALA A 109 10.34 13.16 0.28
N LYS A 110 9.58 13.50 -0.79
CA LYS A 110 10.07 14.31 -1.91
C LYS A 110 10.52 15.70 -1.45
N LYS A 111 9.68 16.40 -0.68
CA LYS A 111 9.98 17.76 -0.17
C LYS A 111 11.24 17.78 0.68
N ASP A 112 11.48 16.74 1.48
CA ASP A 112 12.64 16.60 2.35
C ASP A 112 13.91 16.13 1.59
N GLY A 113 13.83 15.95 0.26
CA GLY A 113 14.94 15.51 -0.58
C GLY A 113 15.41 14.08 -0.30
N LEU A 114 14.49 13.21 0.13
CA LEU A 114 14.80 11.84 0.53
C LEU A 114 14.66 10.84 -0.63
N LEU A 115 14.04 11.24 -1.75
CA LEU A 115 13.76 10.36 -2.87
C LEU A 115 14.52 10.82 -4.12
N GLN A 116 14.80 9.86 -5.02
CA GLN A 116 15.27 10.12 -6.37
C GLN A 116 14.19 9.77 -7.39
N ALA A 117 14.16 10.53 -8.50
CA ALA A 117 13.18 10.32 -9.56
C ALA A 117 13.55 9.14 -10.44
N TYR A 118 12.56 8.30 -10.74
CA TYR A 118 12.64 7.24 -11.75
C TYR A 118 11.25 6.92 -12.29
N LYS A 119 11.08 6.88 -13.61
CA LYS A 119 9.82 6.50 -14.26
C LYS A 119 9.98 5.13 -14.88
N VAL A 120 9.15 4.19 -14.42
CA VAL A 120 9.13 2.81 -14.96
C VAL A 120 8.61 2.78 -16.40
N SER A 121 8.91 1.71 -17.11
CA SER A 121 8.47 1.48 -18.49
C SER A 121 6.95 1.52 -18.69
N THR A 122 6.20 1.18 -17.65
CA THR A 122 4.73 1.17 -17.63
C THR A 122 4.12 2.45 -17.04
N TRP A 123 4.90 3.52 -16.93
CA TRP A 123 4.53 4.79 -16.29
C TRP A 123 3.16 5.34 -16.69
N ASP A 124 2.82 5.28 -17.97
CA ASP A 124 1.58 5.85 -18.50
C ASP A 124 0.32 5.09 -18.06
N SER A 125 0.47 3.84 -17.62
CA SER A 125 -0.62 3.02 -17.09
C SER A 125 -0.93 3.27 -15.61
N ILE A 126 -0.12 4.07 -14.91
CA ILE A 126 -0.35 4.44 -13.52
C ILE A 126 -1.25 5.69 -13.48
N PRO A 127 -2.37 5.68 -12.73
CA PRO A 127 -3.26 6.84 -12.64
C PRO A 127 -2.56 8.12 -12.17
N ALA A 128 -2.88 9.26 -12.77
CA ALA A 128 -2.24 10.54 -12.45
C ALA A 128 -2.44 10.96 -10.98
N ALA A 129 -3.58 10.62 -10.38
CA ALA A 129 -3.89 10.92 -8.96
C ALA A 129 -3.03 10.10 -7.98
N ALA A 130 -2.39 9.02 -8.45
CA ALA A 130 -1.60 8.12 -7.62
C ALA A 130 -0.10 8.21 -7.94
N LYS A 131 0.39 9.29 -8.55
CA LYS A 131 1.82 9.45 -8.86
C LYS A 131 2.27 10.90 -8.82
N ASP A 132 3.52 11.10 -8.45
CA ASP A 132 4.23 12.36 -8.62
C ASP A 132 4.64 12.54 -10.09
N ALA A 133 4.30 13.68 -10.70
CA ALA A 133 4.56 13.93 -12.13
C ALA A 133 6.04 13.80 -12.53
N ASP A 134 6.96 14.08 -11.59
CA ASP A 134 8.40 13.99 -11.82
C ASP A 134 8.97 12.59 -11.61
N GLY A 135 8.18 11.66 -11.01
CA GLY A 135 8.56 10.26 -10.80
C GLY A 135 9.31 9.98 -9.50
N PHE A 136 9.16 10.82 -8.46
CA PHE A 136 9.79 10.57 -7.16
C PHE A 136 9.09 9.50 -6.34
N TRP A 137 7.77 9.36 -6.48
CA TRP A 137 6.94 8.34 -5.86
C TRP A 137 5.72 8.03 -6.73
N TYR A 138 5.22 6.83 -6.69
CA TYR A 138 4.00 6.42 -7.40
C TYR A 138 3.37 5.19 -6.77
N GLY A 139 2.03 5.14 -6.88
CA GLY A 139 1.20 4.07 -6.34
C GLY A 139 1.57 2.71 -6.88
N ASP A 140 1.48 1.71 -6.05
CA ASP A 140 1.76 0.33 -6.38
C ASP A 140 0.52 -0.56 -6.20
N TYR A 141 -0.18 -0.45 -5.09
CA TYR A 141 -1.43 -1.16 -4.79
C TYR A 141 -2.32 -0.34 -3.86
N TYR A 142 -3.55 -0.79 -3.69
CA TYR A 142 -4.50 -0.25 -2.72
C TYR A 142 -5.35 -1.36 -2.10
N GLY A 143 -5.93 -1.07 -0.94
CA GLY A 143 -6.92 -1.87 -0.25
C GLY A 143 -7.95 -0.99 0.43
N VAL A 144 -8.92 -1.61 1.09
CA VAL A 144 -9.99 -0.93 1.84
C VAL A 144 -9.88 -1.31 3.32
N LEU A 145 -10.16 -0.36 4.21
CA LEU A 145 -10.18 -0.67 5.64
C LEU A 145 -11.33 -1.61 5.97
N ALA A 146 -11.03 -2.59 6.80
CA ALA A 146 -11.96 -3.61 7.25
C ALA A 146 -11.76 -3.91 8.75
N PHE A 147 -12.74 -4.59 9.34
CA PHE A 147 -12.61 -5.23 10.64
C PHE A 147 -12.24 -6.69 10.41
N GLU A 148 -11.12 -7.13 10.93
CA GLU A 148 -10.76 -8.54 11.06
C GLU A 148 -11.29 -9.03 12.38
N VAL A 149 -12.17 -10.04 12.36
CA VAL A 149 -12.93 -10.48 13.54
C VAL A 149 -12.75 -11.97 13.78
N ASN A 150 -12.21 -12.33 14.95
CA ASN A 150 -12.19 -13.71 15.43
C ASN A 150 -13.57 -14.11 15.94
N THR A 151 -14.30 -14.94 15.18
CA THR A 151 -15.69 -15.29 15.48
C THR A 151 -15.84 -16.40 16.53
N ASP A 152 -14.74 -17.02 16.98
CA ASP A 152 -14.78 -17.88 18.16
C ASP A 152 -15.01 -17.07 19.45
N ILE A 153 -14.53 -15.84 19.49
CA ILE A 153 -14.66 -14.95 20.63
C ILE A 153 -15.80 -13.95 20.43
N VAL A 154 -15.84 -13.28 19.28
CA VAL A 154 -16.84 -12.24 18.96
C VAL A 154 -18.03 -12.87 18.26
N LYS A 155 -19.09 -13.20 19.02
CA LYS A 155 -20.29 -13.87 18.48
C LYS A 155 -21.20 -12.92 17.70
N ASN A 156 -21.29 -11.66 18.13
CA ASN A 156 -22.01 -10.62 17.41
C ASN A 156 -21.00 -9.82 16.59
N VAL A 157 -20.80 -10.19 15.33
CA VAL A 157 -19.82 -9.54 14.46
C VAL A 157 -20.26 -8.09 14.14
N PRO A 158 -19.44 -7.07 14.47
CA PRO A 158 -19.77 -5.67 14.20
C PRO A 158 -19.88 -5.43 12.69
N LYS A 159 -20.87 -4.65 12.26
CA LYS A 159 -21.12 -4.38 10.84
C LYS A 159 -20.81 -2.92 10.46
N ASP A 160 -20.58 -2.07 11.47
CA ASP A 160 -20.22 -0.67 11.25
C ASP A 160 -19.45 -0.11 12.46
N TRP A 161 -18.82 1.05 12.28
CA TRP A 161 -18.02 1.73 13.31
C TRP A 161 -18.77 1.94 14.61
N ALA A 162 -20.03 2.40 14.54
CA ALA A 162 -20.85 2.64 15.71
C ALA A 162 -21.08 1.40 16.59
N ASP A 163 -21.04 0.21 15.98
CA ASP A 163 -21.18 -1.04 16.72
C ASP A 163 -20.01 -1.24 17.70
N LEU A 164 -18.79 -0.82 17.32
CA LEU A 164 -17.60 -0.99 18.14
C LEU A 164 -17.69 -0.29 19.51
N LEU A 165 -18.59 0.68 19.68
CA LEU A 165 -18.82 1.36 20.94
C LEU A 165 -19.74 0.61 21.90
N LYS A 166 -20.35 -0.50 21.48
CA LYS A 166 -21.25 -1.31 22.32
C LYS A 166 -20.45 -2.03 23.42
N PRO A 167 -21.05 -2.22 24.63
CA PRO A 167 -20.34 -2.83 25.77
C PRO A 167 -19.93 -4.29 25.53
N GLU A 168 -20.54 -4.99 24.57
CA GLU A 168 -20.18 -6.36 24.23
C GLU A 168 -18.78 -6.50 23.60
N TYR A 169 -18.17 -5.40 23.16
CA TYR A 169 -16.81 -5.38 22.61
C TYR A 169 -15.74 -4.92 23.63
N ALA A 170 -16.03 -5.02 24.92
CA ALA A 170 -15.05 -4.69 25.97
C ALA A 170 -13.73 -5.45 25.76
N ASN A 171 -12.59 -4.73 25.79
CA ASN A 171 -11.25 -5.26 25.56
C ASN A 171 -11.10 -6.02 24.22
N ALA A 172 -11.75 -5.59 23.15
CA ALA A 172 -11.78 -6.35 21.91
C ALA A 172 -11.12 -5.65 20.71
N VAL A 173 -11.10 -4.32 20.65
CA VAL A 173 -10.78 -3.57 19.43
C VAL A 173 -9.36 -3.01 19.47
N ALA A 174 -8.55 -3.33 18.47
CA ALA A 174 -7.20 -2.79 18.31
C ALA A 174 -7.00 -2.17 16.92
N LEU A 175 -5.99 -1.31 16.80
CA LEU A 175 -5.46 -0.81 15.54
C LEU A 175 -4.26 -1.67 15.09
N ALA A 176 -4.09 -1.84 13.80
CA ALA A 176 -2.92 -2.53 13.24
C ALA A 176 -1.77 -1.54 13.00
N GLY A 177 -1.31 -0.89 14.07
CA GLY A 177 -0.19 0.06 14.05
C GLY A 177 -0.38 1.21 15.02
N ASP A 178 0.70 1.97 15.24
CA ASP A 178 0.65 3.21 16.01
C ASP A 178 0.05 4.34 15.17
N PRO A 179 -1.07 4.96 15.56
CA PRO A 179 -1.71 6.02 14.79
C PRO A 179 -0.91 7.33 14.70
N ARG A 180 0.24 7.40 15.36
CA ARG A 180 1.16 8.53 15.23
C ARG A 180 2.13 8.37 14.05
N THR A 181 2.42 7.13 13.63
CA THR A 181 3.46 6.83 12.63
C THR A 181 3.03 5.85 11.54
N ALA A 182 2.13 4.91 11.83
CA ALA A 182 1.72 3.87 10.90
C ALA A 182 0.54 4.30 10.03
N ASN A 183 0.71 4.30 8.71
CA ASN A 183 -0.34 4.73 7.76
C ASN A 183 -1.67 3.99 7.98
N GLN A 184 -1.64 2.68 8.14
CA GLN A 184 -2.84 1.85 8.33
C GLN A 184 -3.66 2.30 9.53
N ALA A 185 -3.01 2.58 10.66
CA ALA A 185 -3.67 3.06 11.87
C ALA A 185 -4.18 4.50 11.71
N ILE A 186 -3.41 5.39 11.08
CA ILE A 186 -3.85 6.77 10.75
C ILE A 186 -5.12 6.72 9.91
N GLN A 187 -5.17 5.89 8.87
CA GLN A 187 -6.34 5.74 8.01
C GLN A 187 -7.52 5.12 8.77
N GLY A 188 -7.27 4.22 9.74
CA GLY A 188 -8.30 3.67 10.62
C GLY A 188 -8.97 4.75 11.48
N VAL A 189 -8.17 5.63 12.08
CA VAL A 189 -8.72 6.78 12.84
C VAL A 189 -9.50 7.74 11.94
N TYR A 190 -8.96 8.03 10.75
CA TYR A 190 -9.61 8.87 9.76
C TYR A 190 -10.97 8.32 9.31
N ALA A 191 -11.02 7.02 9.00
CA ALA A 191 -12.23 6.32 8.59
C ALA A 191 -13.31 6.31 9.69
N ALA A 192 -12.91 6.12 10.95
CA ALA A 192 -13.80 6.26 12.09
C ALA A 192 -14.40 7.66 12.18
N GLY A 193 -13.63 8.71 11.87
CA GLY A 193 -14.12 10.07 11.81
C GLY A 193 -15.12 10.31 10.68
N LEU A 194 -14.82 9.83 9.48
CA LEU A 194 -15.74 9.89 8.33
C LEU A 194 -17.07 9.18 8.63
N SER A 195 -17.04 8.06 9.36
CA SER A 195 -18.24 7.31 9.73
C SER A 195 -19.22 8.13 10.60
N THR A 196 -18.76 9.18 11.27
CA THR A 196 -19.60 10.08 12.06
C THR A 196 -20.29 11.17 11.21
N GLY A 197 -20.01 11.22 9.92
CA GLY A 197 -20.49 12.26 9.01
C GLY A 197 -19.62 13.53 8.99
N ALA A 198 -18.42 13.47 9.58
CA ALA A 198 -17.46 14.58 9.52
C ALA A 198 -16.98 14.82 8.08
N ALA A 199 -16.71 16.09 7.74
CA ALA A 199 -16.11 16.45 6.48
C ALA A 199 -14.71 15.85 6.35
N ALA A 200 -14.30 15.52 5.13
CA ALA A 200 -12.97 14.97 4.83
C ALA A 200 -11.82 15.91 5.29
N GLY A 201 -10.63 15.38 5.41
CA GLY A 201 -9.45 16.11 5.86
C GLY A 201 -9.32 16.21 7.37
N GLU A 202 -8.93 17.39 7.88
CA GLU A 202 -8.69 17.63 9.31
C GLU A 202 -9.92 17.31 10.17
N ALA A 203 -11.11 17.70 9.74
CA ALA A 203 -12.34 17.48 10.50
C ALA A 203 -12.61 15.99 10.76
N ALA A 204 -12.41 15.12 9.77
CA ALA A 204 -12.52 13.69 9.96
C ALA A 204 -11.39 13.14 10.85
N GLY A 205 -10.17 13.68 10.75
CA GLY A 205 -9.08 13.34 11.69
C GLY A 205 -9.46 13.62 13.14
N VAL A 206 -9.98 14.82 13.43
CA VAL A 206 -10.41 15.24 14.79
C VAL A 206 -11.61 14.40 15.27
N ALA A 207 -12.62 14.17 14.42
CA ALA A 207 -13.76 13.33 14.76
C ALA A 207 -13.36 11.87 15.03
N GLY A 208 -12.36 11.37 14.32
CA GLY A 208 -11.78 10.06 14.57
C GLY A 208 -11.08 9.95 15.94
N LEU A 209 -10.33 11.00 16.33
CA LEU A 209 -9.76 11.06 17.68
C LEU A 209 -10.87 11.03 18.74
N ASP A 210 -11.94 11.77 18.57
CA ASP A 210 -13.09 11.73 19.48
C ASP A 210 -13.77 10.37 19.53
N PHE A 211 -13.86 9.68 18.39
CA PHE A 211 -14.36 8.30 18.32
C PHE A 211 -13.48 7.37 19.16
N PHE A 212 -12.16 7.39 18.96
CA PHE A 212 -11.23 6.54 19.70
C PHE A 212 -11.14 6.91 21.19
N LYS A 213 -11.32 8.18 21.54
CA LYS A 213 -11.50 8.60 22.93
C LYS A 213 -12.71 7.93 23.59
N LYS A 214 -13.86 7.89 22.89
CA LYS A 214 -15.06 7.21 23.38
C LYS A 214 -14.84 5.70 23.47
N LEU A 215 -14.18 5.10 22.47
CA LEU A 215 -13.85 3.67 22.42
C LEU A 215 -12.94 3.28 23.59
N ASN A 216 -11.95 4.12 23.90
CA ASN A 216 -11.03 3.91 25.03
C ASN A 216 -11.76 4.11 26.38
N ALA A 217 -12.58 5.14 26.52
CA ALA A 217 -13.37 5.39 27.72
C ALA A 217 -14.41 4.30 28.01
N ALA A 218 -14.96 3.66 26.96
CA ALA A 218 -15.85 2.50 27.08
C ALA A 218 -15.11 1.21 27.50
N GLY A 219 -13.77 1.21 27.51
CA GLY A 219 -12.97 0.01 27.78
C GLY A 219 -12.93 -0.99 26.62
N ASN A 220 -13.35 -0.56 25.41
CA ASN A 220 -13.37 -1.45 24.24
C ASN A 220 -12.05 -1.44 23.49
N PHE A 221 -11.27 -0.37 23.60
CA PHE A 221 -9.98 -0.21 22.90
C PHE A 221 -8.87 -0.94 23.64
N VAL A 222 -8.10 -1.75 22.92
CA VAL A 222 -6.88 -2.42 23.38
C VAL A 222 -5.68 -1.68 22.81
N PRO A 223 -4.88 -0.96 23.58
CA PRO A 223 -3.80 -0.11 23.08
C PRO A 223 -2.52 -0.90 22.76
N VAL A 224 -2.67 -1.94 21.96
CA VAL A 224 -1.56 -2.74 21.41
C VAL A 224 -1.69 -2.80 19.90
N ILE A 225 -0.57 -3.02 19.21
CA ILE A 225 -0.59 -3.24 17.75
C ILE A 225 -1.22 -4.59 17.46
N GLY A 226 -2.42 -4.57 16.86
CA GLY A 226 -3.13 -5.77 16.43
C GLY A 226 -2.41 -6.44 15.26
N LYS A 227 -2.15 -7.75 15.41
CA LYS A 227 -1.47 -8.61 14.42
C LYS A 227 -2.26 -9.90 14.23
N ALA A 228 -2.02 -10.64 13.14
CA ALA A 228 -2.60 -11.96 12.90
C ALA A 228 -2.51 -12.88 14.14
N ALA A 229 -1.35 -12.91 14.79
CA ALA A 229 -1.14 -13.73 15.99
C ALA A 229 -2.03 -13.31 17.16
N SER A 230 -2.22 -11.99 17.38
CA SER A 230 -3.06 -11.50 18.48
C SER A 230 -4.57 -11.71 18.21
N VAL A 231 -4.98 -11.70 16.95
CA VAL A 231 -6.33 -12.10 16.53
C VAL A 231 -6.53 -13.59 16.78
N ALA A 232 -5.60 -14.42 16.32
CA ALA A 232 -5.67 -15.88 16.49
C ALA A 232 -5.70 -16.29 17.97
N GLN A 233 -4.89 -15.65 18.80
CA GLN A 233 -4.84 -15.90 20.26
C GLN A 233 -5.99 -15.27 21.02
N GLY A 234 -6.76 -14.37 20.40
CA GLY A 234 -7.89 -13.70 21.00
C GLY A 234 -7.55 -12.53 21.94
N SER A 235 -6.30 -12.07 21.97
CA SER A 235 -5.92 -10.89 22.76
C SER A 235 -6.37 -9.57 22.12
N THR A 236 -6.58 -9.54 20.80
CA THR A 236 -7.22 -8.47 20.05
C THR A 236 -8.20 -9.07 19.04
N PRO A 237 -9.36 -9.55 19.50
CA PRO A 237 -10.26 -10.33 18.65
C PRO A 237 -10.92 -9.53 17.53
N ILE A 238 -10.81 -8.18 17.56
CA ILE A 238 -11.20 -7.29 16.47
C ILE A 238 -10.02 -6.39 16.17
N VAL A 239 -9.50 -6.44 14.93
CA VAL A 239 -8.44 -5.55 14.47
C VAL A 239 -8.92 -4.73 13.28
N ILE A 240 -8.76 -3.41 13.38
CA ILE A 240 -9.01 -2.48 12.28
C ILE A 240 -7.76 -2.45 11.42
N ARG A 241 -7.85 -2.95 10.18
CA ARG A 241 -6.73 -3.08 9.25
C ARG A 241 -7.19 -3.12 7.79
N TRP A 242 -6.24 -3.18 6.87
CA TRP A 242 -6.57 -3.38 5.45
C TRP A 242 -7.20 -4.74 5.21
N ASP A 243 -8.19 -4.80 4.32
CA ASP A 243 -8.92 -5.99 3.92
C ASP A 243 -7.99 -7.10 3.39
N TYR A 244 -6.99 -6.76 2.61
CA TYR A 244 -6.04 -7.74 2.06
C TYR A 244 -5.23 -8.46 3.14
N ASN A 245 -4.88 -7.79 4.24
CA ASN A 245 -4.24 -8.44 5.39
C ASN A 245 -5.22 -9.40 6.07
N ALA A 246 -6.42 -8.89 6.40
CA ALA A 246 -7.46 -9.69 7.06
C ALA A 246 -7.87 -10.92 6.22
N LEU A 247 -7.98 -10.77 4.89
CA LEU A 247 -8.27 -11.87 3.97
C LEU A 247 -7.12 -12.90 3.92
N THR A 248 -5.87 -12.43 3.92
CA THR A 248 -4.70 -13.30 3.97
C THR A 248 -4.63 -14.08 5.28
N ASP A 249 -4.92 -13.43 6.41
CA ASP A 249 -4.93 -14.07 7.73
C ASP A 249 -6.07 -15.08 7.84
N ARG A 250 -7.27 -14.75 7.36
CA ARG A 250 -8.39 -15.68 7.27
C ARG A 250 -8.00 -16.96 6.52
N ASP A 251 -7.35 -16.82 5.35
CA ASP A 251 -6.97 -17.98 4.54
C ASP A 251 -5.87 -18.81 5.21
N LYS A 252 -4.88 -18.17 5.85
CA LYS A 252 -3.80 -18.85 6.58
C LYS A 252 -4.32 -19.61 7.81
N LEU A 253 -5.26 -19.03 8.54
CA LEU A 253 -5.88 -19.65 9.72
C LEU A 253 -6.80 -20.81 9.33
N ALA A 254 -7.29 -20.85 8.09
CA ALA A 254 -8.10 -21.95 7.57
C ALA A 254 -9.27 -22.37 8.49
N GLY A 255 -9.86 -21.39 9.17
CA GLY A 255 -10.98 -21.59 10.09
C GLY A 255 -10.59 -21.95 11.53
N ASN A 256 -9.31 -21.86 11.91
CA ASN A 256 -8.83 -22.13 13.27
C ASN A 256 -7.90 -21.01 13.80
N PRO A 257 -8.45 -19.98 14.45
CA PRO A 257 -9.88 -19.70 14.60
C PRO A 257 -10.52 -19.21 13.30
N PRO A 258 -11.87 -19.30 13.18
CA PRO A 258 -12.57 -18.70 12.06
C PRO A 258 -12.51 -17.18 12.14
N VAL A 259 -12.18 -16.55 11.02
CA VAL A 259 -12.07 -15.08 10.87
C VAL A 259 -13.11 -14.59 9.88
N GLU A 260 -13.89 -13.59 10.26
CA GLU A 260 -14.76 -12.82 9.37
C GLU A 260 -14.11 -11.49 9.05
N VAL A 261 -14.13 -11.11 7.77
CA VAL A 261 -13.60 -9.81 7.28
C VAL A 261 -14.79 -8.93 6.91
N VAL A 262 -14.94 -7.81 7.61
CA VAL A 262 -16.10 -6.92 7.46
C VAL A 262 -15.62 -5.57 6.94
N VAL A 263 -16.05 -5.20 5.74
CA VAL A 263 -15.98 -3.81 5.28
C VAL A 263 -17.14 -3.06 5.92
N PRO A 264 -16.90 -2.00 6.73
CA PRO A 264 -17.97 -1.28 7.42
C PRO A 264 -18.90 -0.58 6.41
N LYS A 265 -20.14 -0.29 6.84
CA LYS A 265 -21.14 0.35 5.98
C LYS A 265 -20.90 1.85 5.78
N SER A 266 -20.23 2.50 6.72
CA SER A 266 -19.87 3.91 6.70
C SER A 266 -18.37 4.08 6.88
N GLY A 267 -17.82 5.24 6.54
CA GLY A 267 -16.38 5.49 6.64
C GLY A 267 -15.54 4.48 5.85
N VAL A 268 -15.99 4.09 4.66
CA VAL A 268 -15.27 3.14 3.81
C VAL A 268 -14.13 3.87 3.12
N VAL A 269 -12.92 3.64 3.57
CA VAL A 269 -11.71 4.31 3.07
C VAL A 269 -10.84 3.34 2.31
N ALA A 270 -10.49 3.70 1.08
CA ALA A 270 -9.44 3.04 0.31
C ALA A 270 -8.11 3.77 0.51
N GLY A 271 -7.06 3.01 0.75
CA GLY A 271 -5.71 3.53 0.97
C GLY A 271 -4.74 3.03 -0.08
N VAL A 272 -4.03 3.95 -0.72
CA VAL A 272 -2.97 3.66 -1.69
C VAL A 272 -1.63 3.67 -0.97
N TYR A 273 -0.77 2.69 -1.28
CA TYR A 273 0.64 2.72 -0.97
C TYR A 273 1.44 3.17 -2.18
N VAL A 274 2.60 3.74 -1.94
CA VAL A 274 3.49 4.27 -2.97
C VAL A 274 4.91 3.81 -2.75
N GLN A 275 5.56 3.44 -3.83
CA GLN A 275 6.99 3.14 -3.87
C GLN A 275 7.80 4.40 -4.10
N GLY A 276 8.97 4.45 -3.49
CA GLY A 276 9.98 5.47 -3.75
C GLY A 276 11.38 4.90 -3.63
N ILE A 277 12.30 5.42 -4.46
CA ILE A 277 13.71 5.07 -4.38
C ILE A 277 14.41 6.10 -3.48
N SER A 278 15.18 5.65 -2.49
CA SER A 278 15.97 6.53 -1.63
C SER A 278 16.95 7.36 -2.46
N ALA A 279 17.04 8.68 -2.21
CA ALA A 279 18.05 9.55 -2.80
C ALA A 279 19.48 9.13 -2.40
N TYR A 280 19.61 8.34 -1.35
CA TYR A 280 20.87 7.86 -0.79
C TYR A 280 21.07 6.35 -0.98
N ALA A 281 20.27 5.73 -1.85
CA ALA A 281 20.31 4.30 -2.11
C ALA A 281 21.74 3.80 -2.34
N PRO A 282 22.21 2.80 -1.59
CA PRO A 282 23.49 2.14 -1.87
C PRO A 282 23.52 1.44 -3.24
N HIS A 283 22.38 0.89 -3.66
CA HIS A 283 22.23 0.07 -4.86
C HIS A 283 21.16 0.66 -5.82
N PRO A 284 21.45 1.85 -6.44
CA PRO A 284 20.43 2.60 -7.19
C PRO A 284 19.93 1.89 -8.45
N ASN A 285 20.74 1.02 -9.07
CA ASN A 285 20.30 0.26 -10.26
C ASN A 285 19.45 -0.95 -9.83
N ALA A 286 19.78 -1.62 -8.74
CA ALA A 286 18.93 -2.67 -8.16
C ALA A 286 17.57 -2.10 -7.71
N ALA A 287 17.56 -0.88 -7.13
CA ALA A 287 16.33 -0.17 -6.78
C ALA A 287 15.47 0.13 -8.01
N LYS A 288 16.05 0.65 -9.09
CA LYS A 288 15.31 0.89 -10.35
C LYS A 288 14.78 -0.40 -10.97
N LEU A 289 15.58 -1.47 -10.94
CA LEU A 289 15.16 -2.78 -11.44
C LEU A 289 14.03 -3.38 -10.59
N TRP A 290 14.06 -3.15 -9.27
CA TRP A 290 12.94 -3.49 -8.38
C TRP A 290 11.66 -2.77 -8.80
N MET A 291 11.73 -1.46 -9.08
CA MET A 291 10.58 -0.72 -9.59
C MET A 291 10.05 -1.30 -10.90
N GLU A 292 10.92 -1.60 -11.89
CA GLU A 292 10.49 -2.28 -13.14
C GLU A 292 9.82 -3.63 -12.87
N HIS A 293 10.32 -4.41 -11.91
CA HIS A 293 9.72 -5.69 -11.52
C HIS A 293 8.34 -5.51 -10.92
N LEU A 294 8.17 -4.60 -9.94
CA LEU A 294 6.90 -4.34 -9.27
C LEU A 294 5.81 -3.86 -10.24
N TYR A 295 6.18 -2.98 -11.18
CA TYR A 295 5.23 -2.40 -12.13
C TYR A 295 5.11 -3.17 -13.44
N SER A 296 5.79 -4.30 -13.60
CA SER A 296 5.52 -5.26 -14.69
C SER A 296 4.14 -5.89 -14.53
N ASP A 297 3.60 -6.47 -15.62
CA ASP A 297 2.34 -7.21 -15.53
C ASP A 297 2.43 -8.37 -14.52
N GLU A 298 3.57 -9.07 -14.48
CA GLU A 298 3.85 -10.15 -13.53
C GLU A 298 3.80 -9.65 -12.07
N GLY A 299 4.55 -8.57 -11.76
CA GLY A 299 4.60 -8.00 -10.41
C GLY A 299 3.22 -7.54 -9.92
N GLN A 300 2.45 -6.87 -10.78
CA GLN A 300 1.10 -6.40 -10.47
C GLN A 300 0.14 -7.57 -10.17
N LEU A 301 0.25 -8.69 -10.88
CA LEU A 301 -0.57 -9.88 -10.63
C LEU A 301 -0.16 -10.62 -9.35
N LEU A 302 1.09 -10.52 -8.91
CA LEU A 302 1.54 -11.06 -7.63
C LEU A 302 0.85 -10.36 -6.45
N TRP A 303 0.66 -9.04 -6.50
CA TRP A 303 -0.11 -8.32 -5.49
C TRP A 303 -1.58 -8.73 -5.47
N LEU A 304 -2.20 -8.86 -6.64
CA LEU A 304 -3.58 -9.32 -6.73
C LEU A 304 -3.78 -10.71 -6.13
N LYS A 305 -2.78 -11.59 -6.26
CA LYS A 305 -2.75 -12.91 -5.62
C LYS A 305 -2.80 -12.80 -4.09
N GLY A 306 -2.22 -11.74 -3.52
CA GLY A 306 -2.28 -11.37 -2.11
C GLY A 306 -3.48 -10.49 -1.72
N TYR A 307 -4.53 -10.43 -2.53
CA TYR A 307 -5.74 -9.62 -2.35
C TYR A 307 -5.55 -8.10 -2.53
N CYS A 308 -4.34 -7.61 -2.72
CA CYS A 308 -4.08 -6.19 -2.98
C CYS A 308 -4.46 -5.82 -4.40
N HIS A 309 -5.28 -4.80 -4.57
CA HIS A 309 -5.62 -4.30 -5.89
C HIS A 309 -4.40 -3.55 -6.48
N PRO A 310 -3.78 -4.07 -7.56
CA PRO A 310 -2.64 -3.40 -8.15
C PRO A 310 -3.05 -2.04 -8.75
N ILE A 311 -2.17 -1.07 -8.70
CA ILE A 311 -2.46 0.28 -9.22
C ILE A 311 -2.77 0.29 -10.71
N ARG A 312 -2.26 -0.70 -11.46
CA ARG A 312 -2.51 -0.89 -12.89
C ARG A 312 -3.70 -1.82 -13.17
N PHE A 313 -4.60 -2.04 -12.19
CA PHE A 313 -5.72 -2.98 -12.32
C PHE A 313 -6.55 -2.73 -13.58
N ASN A 314 -6.94 -1.47 -13.83
CA ASN A 314 -7.77 -1.12 -14.99
C ASN A 314 -7.02 -1.38 -16.31
N ASP A 315 -5.75 -1.00 -16.42
CA ASP A 315 -4.90 -1.28 -17.58
C ASP A 315 -4.80 -2.77 -17.88
N LEU A 316 -4.59 -3.59 -16.84
CA LEU A 316 -4.52 -5.04 -16.97
C LEU A 316 -5.88 -5.66 -17.35
N ALA A 317 -6.96 -5.15 -16.78
CA ALA A 317 -8.32 -5.61 -17.07
C ALA A 317 -8.73 -5.29 -18.52
N GLU A 318 -8.49 -4.07 -18.99
CA GLU A 318 -8.74 -3.64 -20.36
C GLU A 318 -7.96 -4.47 -21.39
N LYS A 319 -6.75 -4.88 -21.03
CA LYS A 319 -5.89 -5.73 -21.86
C LYS A 319 -6.18 -7.23 -21.72
N GLY A 320 -7.17 -7.61 -20.91
CA GLY A 320 -7.53 -9.00 -20.67
C GLY A 320 -6.41 -9.84 -20.02
N LYS A 321 -5.53 -9.21 -19.24
CA LYS A 321 -4.35 -9.84 -18.65
C LYS A 321 -4.58 -10.42 -17.25
N ILE A 322 -5.74 -10.14 -16.62
CA ILE A 322 -6.04 -10.64 -15.28
C ILE A 322 -6.63 -12.06 -15.39
N PRO A 323 -5.96 -13.08 -14.83
CA PRO A 323 -6.50 -14.44 -14.81
C PRO A 323 -7.84 -14.49 -14.06
N LYS A 324 -8.84 -15.21 -14.62
CA LYS A 324 -10.16 -15.36 -13.99
C LYS A 324 -10.06 -15.88 -12.54
N ALA A 325 -9.17 -16.82 -12.27
CA ALA A 325 -8.97 -17.38 -10.95
C ALA A 325 -8.55 -16.34 -9.89
N LEU A 326 -7.86 -15.26 -10.27
CA LEU A 326 -7.55 -14.17 -9.36
C LEU A 326 -8.75 -13.26 -9.12
N LEU A 327 -9.55 -13.00 -10.15
CA LEU A 327 -10.81 -12.24 -10.02
C LEU A 327 -11.81 -12.98 -9.13
N ASP A 328 -11.96 -14.29 -9.32
CA ASP A 328 -12.88 -15.14 -8.54
C ASP A 328 -12.49 -15.23 -7.06
N LYS A 329 -11.23 -14.97 -6.72
CA LYS A 329 -10.70 -14.96 -5.36
C LYS A 329 -11.09 -13.69 -4.60
N LEU A 330 -11.32 -12.58 -5.30
CA LEU A 330 -11.63 -11.30 -4.67
C LEU A 330 -13.02 -11.34 -3.98
N PRO A 331 -13.18 -10.61 -2.86
CA PRO A 331 -14.50 -10.46 -2.23
C PRO A 331 -15.52 -9.81 -3.18
N PRO A 332 -16.83 -10.00 -2.91
CA PRO A 332 -17.88 -9.35 -3.70
C PRO A 332 -17.70 -7.83 -3.74
N ALA A 333 -17.74 -7.23 -4.94
CA ALA A 333 -17.50 -5.81 -5.16
C ALA A 333 -18.48 -4.87 -4.45
N GLU A 334 -19.64 -5.36 -3.99
CA GLU A 334 -20.70 -4.54 -3.38
C GLU A 334 -20.20 -3.77 -2.14
N GLY A 335 -19.45 -4.42 -1.23
CA GLY A 335 -18.90 -3.78 -0.03
C GLY A 335 -17.89 -2.66 -0.33
N TYR A 336 -17.34 -2.64 -1.53
CA TYR A 336 -16.29 -1.69 -1.95
C TYR A 336 -16.84 -0.48 -2.72
N LYS A 337 -18.11 -0.50 -3.14
CA LYS A 337 -18.70 0.56 -3.96
C LYS A 337 -18.73 1.93 -3.28
N ALA A 338 -18.79 1.95 -1.96
CA ALA A 338 -18.80 3.18 -1.16
C ALA A 338 -17.38 3.66 -0.80
N ALA A 339 -16.34 2.96 -1.24
CA ALA A 339 -14.96 3.31 -0.88
C ALA A 339 -14.56 4.66 -1.48
N VAL A 340 -14.09 5.55 -0.61
CA VAL A 340 -13.53 6.84 -1.00
C VAL A 340 -12.01 6.76 -1.00
N PHE A 341 -11.39 7.40 -2.00
CA PHE A 341 -9.94 7.61 -2.06
C PHE A 341 -9.65 9.03 -1.61
N PRO A 342 -9.22 9.26 -0.36
CA PRO A 342 -8.94 10.60 0.11
C PRO A 342 -7.83 11.26 -0.71
N THR A 343 -7.98 12.55 -1.01
CA THR A 343 -6.96 13.33 -1.69
C THR A 343 -5.68 13.45 -0.85
N LEU A 344 -4.58 13.82 -1.46
CA LEU A 344 -3.31 14.10 -0.74
C LEU A 344 -3.46 15.17 0.32
N GLU A 345 -4.25 16.21 0.04
CA GLU A 345 -4.54 17.31 0.98
C GLU A 345 -5.32 16.80 2.19
N GLU A 346 -6.40 16.06 1.96
CA GLU A 346 -7.22 15.46 3.02
C GLU A 346 -6.41 14.50 3.89
N GLN A 347 -5.60 13.63 3.29
CA GLN A 347 -4.73 12.70 4.02
C GLN A 347 -3.64 13.45 4.81
N GLY A 348 -3.03 14.48 4.23
CA GLY A 348 -2.02 15.30 4.92
C GLY A 348 -2.60 16.02 6.13
N ALA A 349 -3.76 16.65 5.98
CA ALA A 349 -4.43 17.38 7.05
C ALA A 349 -4.90 16.43 8.19
N SER A 350 -5.54 15.31 7.84
CA SER A 350 -5.97 14.32 8.84
C SER A 350 -4.79 13.68 9.57
N LYS A 351 -3.72 13.32 8.86
CA LYS A 351 -2.50 12.76 9.45
C LYS A 351 -1.87 13.71 10.46
N ALA A 352 -1.78 15.01 10.11
CA ALA A 352 -1.22 16.01 11.01
C ALA A 352 -2.07 16.16 12.29
N ALA A 353 -3.39 16.20 12.16
CA ALA A 353 -4.32 16.28 13.29
C ALA A 353 -4.22 15.03 14.19
N ILE A 354 -4.25 13.83 13.60
CA ILE A 354 -4.23 12.56 14.33
C ILE A 354 -2.89 12.40 15.06
N ALA A 355 -1.76 12.49 14.37
CA ALA A 355 -0.44 12.29 14.97
C ALA A 355 -0.12 13.32 16.03
N GLY A 356 -0.51 14.58 15.80
CA GLY A 356 -0.23 15.67 16.74
C GLY A 356 -1.11 15.69 18.00
N GLN A 357 -2.27 15.02 17.99
CA GLN A 357 -3.26 15.11 19.07
C GLN A 357 -3.62 13.78 19.73
N TRP A 358 -3.16 12.64 19.19
CA TRP A 358 -3.50 11.31 19.70
C TRP A 358 -3.27 11.17 21.20
N ASP A 359 -2.06 11.47 21.68
CA ASP A 359 -1.70 11.30 23.09
C ASP A 359 -2.56 12.18 24.03
N LYS A 360 -2.87 13.41 23.58
CA LYS A 360 -3.68 14.36 24.36
C LYS A 360 -5.16 14.02 24.38
N VAL A 361 -5.72 13.57 23.27
CA VAL A 361 -7.16 13.38 23.10
C VAL A 361 -7.59 11.98 23.49
N VAL A 362 -6.91 10.95 23.00
CA VAL A 362 -7.26 9.54 23.25
C VAL A 362 -6.64 9.06 24.56
N GLY A 363 -5.41 9.48 24.86
CA GLY A 363 -4.73 9.15 26.10
C GLY A 363 -4.31 7.68 26.20
N ALA A 364 -4.16 7.00 25.07
CA ALA A 364 -3.74 5.58 25.00
C ALA A 364 -2.45 5.46 24.19
N SER A 365 -1.41 4.86 24.77
CA SER A 365 -0.14 4.60 24.08
C SER A 365 -0.20 3.24 23.40
N VAL A 366 -0.33 3.22 22.09
CA VAL A 366 -0.30 2.00 21.29
C VAL A 366 1.14 1.49 21.20
N LYS A 367 1.37 0.20 21.52
CA LYS A 367 2.69 -0.43 21.56
C LYS A 367 2.69 -1.80 20.89
#